data_2b9fddbca71580ef7651601fc67b4649
#
_entry.id   2b9fddbca71580ef7651601fc67b4649
#
_cell.length_a   1.000
_cell.length_b   1.000
_cell.length_c   1.000
_cell.angle_alpha   90.00
_cell.angle_beta   90.00
_cell.angle_gamma   90.00
#
_symmetry.space_group_name_H-M   'P 1'
#
loop_
_entity.id
_entity.type
_entity.pdbx_description
1 polymer ?
#
loop_
_entity_poly.entity_id
_entity_poly.type
_entity_poly.pdbx_seq_one_letter_code
_entity_poly.pdbx_strand_id
1 'polypeptide(L)'
;GLLILMLLLNIYKSISNKPKWILFTALGFILGLCMAMWIYLPALNYAPYSIRGAGGGGGTGFEYATAWSFSFGEMSTFFIPSFYGFGGATYWGNMPFTDYPNYMGILVITLAIIGLLFSEKKIKYFFGLTALLALLISFGKNLFLYQIFYDYFPYFNKFRVPAMFLILTQFSVAVLAGLGLDVSTKLIAENKNNEAVKKLLLVSGGVLLITLGLKFMLGSQPDFGSRSHPALNTLRMDMINSDMMVSIVFLLLGAGTFYITRMGWIGHKISMSIIIGLSLIDLALVDYQ
;
A
#
# COMPACT_ATOMS: atom_id res chain seq x y z
N GLY A 1 3.06 3.57 -15.05
CA GLY A 1 2.22 3.81 -13.85
C GLY A 1 2.20 5.26 -13.42
N LEU A 2 3.32 5.82 -12.95
CA LEU A 2 3.39 7.20 -12.41
C LEU A 2 3.02 8.28 -13.45
N LEU A 3 3.41 8.08 -14.70
CA LEU A 3 3.07 8.97 -15.81
C LEU A 3 1.57 8.98 -16.12
N ILE A 4 0.93 7.80 -16.09
CA ILE A 4 -0.52 7.70 -16.27
C ILE A 4 -1.25 8.36 -15.10
N LEU A 5 -0.75 8.19 -13.87
CA LEU A 5 -1.30 8.84 -12.69
C LEU A 5 -1.17 10.37 -12.78
N MET A 6 -0.01 10.89 -13.21
CA MET A 6 0.20 12.32 -13.46
C MET A 6 -0.69 12.85 -14.58
N LEU A 7 -0.91 12.08 -15.65
CA LEU A 7 -1.84 12.41 -16.73
C LEU A 7 -3.27 12.50 -16.22
N LEU A 8 -3.73 11.52 -15.45
CA LEU A 8 -5.08 11.52 -14.86
C LEU A 8 -5.26 12.67 -13.88
N LEU A 9 -4.25 13.01 -13.08
CA LEU A 9 -4.26 14.17 -12.19
C LEU A 9 -4.30 15.49 -12.96
N ASN A 10 -3.58 15.59 -14.08
CA ASN A 10 -3.60 16.78 -14.94
C ASN A 10 -4.92 16.90 -15.71
N ILE A 11 -5.49 15.80 -16.20
CA ILE A 11 -6.82 15.78 -16.80
C ILE A 11 -7.87 16.24 -15.77
N TYR A 12 -7.79 15.75 -14.54
CA TYR A 12 -8.68 16.18 -13.46
C TYR A 12 -8.56 17.68 -13.15
N LYS A 13 -7.34 18.24 -13.14
CA LYS A 13 -7.11 19.68 -12.99
C LYS A 13 -7.48 20.49 -14.25
N SER A 14 -7.37 19.92 -15.43
CA SER A 14 -7.49 20.57 -16.74
C SER A 14 -8.93 20.70 -17.25
N ILE A 15 -9.91 20.02 -16.65
CA ILE A 15 -11.34 20.25 -16.93
C ILE A 15 -11.75 21.69 -16.61
N SER A 16 -10.91 22.45 -15.92
CA SER A 16 -11.01 23.90 -15.72
C SER A 16 -10.13 24.67 -16.71
N ASN A 17 -10.61 24.84 -17.94
CA ASN A 17 -10.31 25.97 -18.89
C ASN A 17 -8.85 26.29 -19.31
N LYS A 18 -7.91 25.33 -19.48
CA LYS A 18 -6.62 25.69 -20.09
C LYS A 18 -6.10 24.65 -21.11
N PRO A 19 -6.44 24.76 -22.41
CA PRO A 19 -5.97 23.83 -23.45
C PRO A 19 -4.45 23.73 -23.55
N LYS A 20 -3.71 24.75 -23.17
CA LYS A 20 -2.24 24.75 -23.15
C LYS A 20 -1.63 23.69 -22.22
N TRP A 21 -2.24 23.41 -21.08
CA TRP A 21 -1.75 22.41 -20.13
C TRP A 21 -1.90 20.99 -20.66
N ILE A 22 -2.98 20.72 -21.39
CA ILE A 22 -3.19 19.42 -22.07
C ILE A 22 -2.10 19.21 -23.11
N LEU A 23 -1.82 20.23 -23.91
CA LEU A 23 -0.77 20.18 -24.94
C LEU A 23 0.61 19.91 -24.33
N PHE A 24 1.02 20.65 -23.28
CA PHE A 24 2.31 20.44 -22.63
C PHE A 24 2.41 19.09 -21.95
N THR A 25 1.33 18.59 -21.35
CA THR A 25 1.31 17.25 -20.75
C THR A 25 1.41 16.16 -21.82
N ALA A 26 0.70 16.32 -22.94
CA ALA A 26 0.79 15.39 -24.08
C ALA A 26 2.20 15.38 -24.70
N LEU A 27 2.79 16.57 -24.90
CA LEU A 27 4.18 16.68 -25.39
C LEU A 27 5.18 16.04 -24.44
N GLY A 28 5.06 16.27 -23.12
CA GLY A 28 5.90 15.63 -22.11
C GLY A 28 5.76 14.11 -22.11
N PHE A 29 4.53 13.61 -22.30
CA PHE A 29 4.27 12.16 -22.41
C PHE A 29 4.90 11.58 -23.68
N ILE A 30 4.74 12.23 -24.83
CA ILE A 30 5.33 11.80 -26.12
C ILE A 30 6.85 11.80 -26.02
N LEU A 31 7.46 12.85 -25.49
CA LEU A 31 8.91 12.92 -25.28
C LEU A 31 9.39 11.82 -24.34
N GLY A 32 8.69 11.57 -23.23
CA GLY A 32 9.00 10.48 -22.32
C GLY A 32 8.89 9.11 -22.98
N LEU A 33 7.89 8.89 -23.83
CA LEU A 33 7.79 7.67 -24.64
C LEU A 33 8.94 7.54 -25.63
N CYS A 34 9.29 8.60 -26.35
CA CYS A 34 10.41 8.59 -27.29
C CYS A 34 11.74 8.25 -26.59
N MET A 35 11.99 8.83 -25.43
CA MET A 35 13.16 8.49 -24.61
C MET A 35 13.14 7.03 -24.13
N ALA A 36 11.98 6.53 -23.72
CA ALA A 36 11.81 5.16 -23.26
C ALA A 36 11.93 4.14 -24.40
N MET A 37 11.65 4.53 -25.66
CA MET A 37 11.74 3.66 -26.83
C MET A 37 13.14 3.10 -27.06
N TRP A 38 14.19 3.80 -26.64
CA TRP A 38 15.55 3.29 -26.66
C TRP A 38 15.71 1.93 -25.96
N ILE A 39 14.99 1.74 -24.88
CA ILE A 39 14.98 0.48 -24.08
C ILE A 39 13.87 -0.45 -24.58
N TYR A 40 12.68 0.09 -24.87
CA TYR A 40 11.51 -0.73 -25.21
C TYR A 40 11.55 -1.32 -26.62
N LEU A 41 12.12 -0.64 -27.63
CA LEU A 41 12.21 -1.17 -28.99
C LEU A 41 13.04 -2.46 -29.07
N PRO A 42 14.27 -2.53 -28.53
CA PRO A 42 15.00 -3.79 -28.46
C PRO A 42 14.27 -4.87 -27.68
N ALA A 43 13.63 -4.51 -26.55
CA ALA A 43 12.87 -5.45 -25.73
C ALA A 43 11.65 -6.02 -26.49
N LEU A 44 10.93 -5.20 -27.26
CA LEU A 44 9.81 -5.64 -28.10
C LEU A 44 10.28 -6.60 -29.21
N ASN A 45 11.40 -6.30 -29.86
CA ASN A 45 11.98 -7.17 -30.91
C ASN A 45 12.47 -8.51 -30.32
N TYR A 46 12.95 -8.51 -29.08
CA TYR A 46 13.39 -9.73 -28.37
C TYR A 46 12.22 -10.52 -27.75
N ALA A 47 11.09 -9.88 -27.50
CA ALA A 47 9.94 -10.50 -26.81
C ALA A 47 9.48 -11.84 -27.44
N PRO A 48 9.42 -12.01 -28.79
CA PRO A 48 9.03 -13.29 -29.41
C PRO A 48 9.97 -14.45 -29.09
N TYR A 49 11.24 -14.17 -28.81
CA TYR A 49 12.28 -15.16 -28.49
C TYR A 49 12.40 -15.44 -27.01
N SER A 50 11.68 -14.72 -26.18
CA SER A 50 11.68 -14.89 -24.73
C SER A 50 10.56 -15.85 -24.27
N ILE A 51 10.66 -16.35 -23.05
CA ILE A 51 9.60 -17.13 -22.38
C ILE A 51 8.24 -16.40 -22.43
N ARG A 52 8.26 -15.06 -22.52
CA ARG A 52 7.05 -14.22 -22.59
C ARG A 52 6.39 -14.22 -23.98
N GLY A 53 7.09 -14.68 -25.03
CA GLY A 53 6.57 -14.78 -26.38
C GLY A 53 6.20 -16.21 -26.80
N ALA A 54 6.60 -17.23 -26.04
CA ALA A 54 6.50 -18.63 -26.42
C ALA A 54 5.08 -19.23 -26.32
N GLY A 55 4.13 -18.52 -25.73
CA GLY A 55 2.72 -18.94 -25.75
C GLY A 55 2.06 -18.58 -27.08
N GLY A 56 1.33 -19.51 -27.72
CA GLY A 56 0.76 -19.39 -29.07
C GLY A 56 -0.15 -18.17 -29.37
N GLY A 57 -0.29 -17.23 -28.44
CA GLY A 57 -0.97 -15.93 -28.59
C GLY A 57 -0.06 -14.73 -28.30
N GLY A 58 1.26 -14.92 -28.17
CA GLY A 58 2.23 -13.85 -27.93
C GLY A 58 2.23 -13.25 -26.51
N GLY A 59 1.71 -13.96 -25.52
CA GLY A 59 1.70 -13.57 -24.09
C GLY A 59 2.27 -14.67 -23.18
N THR A 60 2.39 -14.37 -21.89
CA THR A 60 2.74 -15.36 -20.86
C THR A 60 1.50 -16.20 -20.49
N GLY A 61 1.65 -17.50 -20.22
CA GLY A 61 0.53 -18.32 -19.70
C GLY A 61 -0.01 -17.72 -18.39
N PHE A 62 -1.32 -17.84 -18.18
CA PHE A 62 -2.01 -17.24 -17.02
C PHE A 62 -1.40 -17.66 -15.68
N GLU A 63 -1.13 -18.96 -15.50
CA GLU A 63 -0.50 -19.50 -14.27
C GLU A 63 0.89 -18.88 -14.01
N TYR A 64 1.70 -18.75 -15.06
CA TYR A 64 3.01 -18.11 -14.96
C TYR A 64 2.90 -16.61 -14.67
N ALA A 65 1.97 -15.92 -15.33
CA ALA A 65 1.75 -14.49 -15.11
C ALA A 65 1.30 -14.20 -13.68
N THR A 66 0.49 -15.11 -13.09
CA THR A 66 -0.16 -14.93 -11.78
C THR A 66 0.52 -15.70 -10.64
N ALA A 67 1.71 -16.27 -10.86
CA ALA A 67 2.43 -17.03 -9.81
C ALA A 67 2.67 -16.20 -8.54
N TRP A 68 2.94 -14.89 -8.66
CA TRP A 68 3.08 -13.95 -7.55
C TRP A 68 1.79 -13.13 -7.37
N SER A 69 0.70 -13.79 -7.12
CA SER A 69 -0.57 -13.17 -6.74
C SER A 69 -0.61 -12.94 -5.24
N PHE A 70 -0.96 -11.72 -4.84
CA PHE A 70 -1.20 -11.38 -3.46
C PHE A 70 -2.42 -12.14 -2.93
N SER A 71 -2.42 -12.59 -1.68
CA SER A 71 -3.57 -13.28 -1.09
C SER A 71 -4.32 -12.37 -0.12
N PHE A 72 -5.60 -12.69 0.11
CA PHE A 72 -6.39 -11.95 1.09
C PHE A 72 -5.80 -12.04 2.50
N GLY A 73 -5.24 -13.20 2.87
CA GLY A 73 -4.57 -13.36 4.15
C GLY A 73 -3.34 -12.47 4.27
N GLU A 74 -2.57 -12.30 3.20
CA GLU A 74 -1.36 -11.46 3.20
C GLU A 74 -1.64 -9.96 3.40
N MET A 75 -2.91 -9.50 3.31
CA MET A 75 -3.29 -8.15 3.74
C MET A 75 -2.99 -7.88 5.22
N SER A 76 -2.89 -8.92 6.05
CA SER A 76 -2.47 -8.80 7.44
C SER A 76 -1.07 -8.20 7.58
N THR A 77 -0.19 -8.36 6.57
CA THR A 77 1.15 -7.76 6.56
C THR A 77 1.12 -6.22 6.49
N PHE A 78 -0.01 -5.62 6.11
CA PHE A 78 -0.18 -4.16 6.19
C PHE A 78 -0.18 -3.66 7.63
N PHE A 79 -0.59 -4.50 8.59
CA PHE A 79 -0.73 -4.17 10.02
C PHE A 79 0.39 -4.77 10.87
N ILE A 80 0.82 -6.00 10.54
CA ILE A 80 1.87 -6.75 11.24
C ILE A 80 2.85 -7.23 10.16
N PRO A 81 4.03 -6.61 10.00
CA PRO A 81 4.96 -6.90 8.89
C PRO A 81 5.27 -8.39 8.74
N SER A 82 5.65 -9.05 9.81
CA SER A 82 6.07 -10.45 9.80
C SER A 82 4.92 -11.47 9.89
N PHE A 83 3.66 -11.05 9.69
CA PHE A 83 2.51 -11.96 9.84
C PHE A 83 2.62 -13.21 8.95
N TYR A 84 3.12 -13.08 7.73
CA TYR A 84 3.44 -14.19 6.83
C TYR A 84 4.94 -14.49 6.75
N GLY A 85 5.70 -14.10 7.76
CA GLY A 85 7.16 -14.12 7.74
C GLY A 85 7.72 -12.90 7.03
N PHE A 86 8.96 -12.53 7.37
CA PHE A 86 9.57 -11.32 6.81
C PHE A 86 10.02 -11.50 5.36
N GLY A 87 10.44 -12.71 5.01
CA GLY A 87 10.95 -13.06 3.68
C GLY A 87 11.82 -14.30 3.74
N GLY A 88 12.37 -14.71 2.61
CA GLY A 88 13.27 -15.86 2.52
C GLY A 88 12.72 -17.13 3.18
N ALA A 89 13.47 -17.73 4.10
CA ALA A 89 13.09 -18.97 4.78
C ALA A 89 11.91 -18.81 5.76
N THR A 90 11.70 -17.61 6.30
CA THR A 90 10.61 -17.36 7.25
C THR A 90 9.26 -17.19 6.58
N TYR A 91 9.23 -16.81 5.29
CA TYR A 91 7.99 -16.61 4.55
C TYR A 91 7.18 -17.91 4.43
N TRP A 92 5.88 -17.81 4.73
CA TRP A 92 4.95 -18.96 4.67
C TRP A 92 3.63 -18.65 3.93
N GLY A 93 3.58 -17.52 3.20
CA GLY A 93 2.43 -17.13 2.36
C GLY A 93 2.32 -17.93 1.06
N ASN A 94 1.38 -17.51 0.21
CA ASN A 94 0.98 -18.24 -1.00
C ASN A 94 1.87 -17.96 -2.23
N MET A 95 2.67 -16.88 -2.22
CA MET A 95 3.61 -16.63 -3.31
C MET A 95 4.79 -17.62 -3.27
N PRO A 96 5.46 -17.87 -4.42
CA PRO A 96 6.63 -18.76 -4.44
C PRO A 96 7.69 -18.34 -3.44
N PHE A 97 8.00 -17.06 -3.36
CA PHE A 97 8.86 -16.40 -2.38
C PHE A 97 8.55 -14.91 -2.33
N THR A 98 8.98 -14.24 -1.29
CA THR A 98 9.08 -12.78 -1.20
C THR A 98 10.30 -12.43 -0.36
N ASP A 99 10.88 -11.26 -0.60
CA ASP A 99 12.03 -10.78 0.16
C ASP A 99 11.62 -9.74 1.21
N TYR A 100 10.43 -9.14 1.05
CA TYR A 100 9.94 -8.06 1.93
C TYR A 100 8.44 -8.19 2.19
N PRO A 101 7.97 -7.81 3.40
CA PRO A 101 6.57 -7.65 3.68
C PRO A 101 6.00 -6.41 2.97
N ASN A 102 4.70 -6.43 2.66
CA ASN A 102 4.01 -5.27 2.08
C ASN A 102 3.56 -4.27 3.14
N TYR A 103 4.40 -3.99 4.13
CA TYR A 103 4.11 -3.06 5.20
C TYR A 103 4.18 -1.61 4.73
N MET A 104 3.29 -0.77 5.24
CA MET A 104 3.19 0.64 4.86
C MET A 104 3.36 1.59 6.05
N GLY A 105 3.56 1.07 7.25
CA GLY A 105 3.54 1.81 8.51
C GLY A 105 2.15 1.89 9.14
N ILE A 106 2.03 1.50 10.41
CA ILE A 106 0.74 1.45 11.09
C ILE A 106 0.13 2.85 11.26
N LEU A 107 0.97 3.86 11.53
CA LEU A 107 0.54 5.25 11.61
C LEU A 107 0.14 5.80 10.24
N VAL A 108 0.86 5.42 9.18
CA VAL A 108 0.56 5.84 7.81
C VAL A 108 -0.80 5.29 7.38
N ILE A 109 -1.11 4.03 7.66
CA ILE A 109 -2.43 3.44 7.39
C ILE A 109 -3.52 4.16 8.20
N THR A 110 -3.28 4.40 9.47
CA THR A 110 -4.23 5.11 10.34
C THR A 110 -4.54 6.49 9.80
N LEU A 111 -3.50 7.25 9.44
CA LEU A 111 -3.64 8.58 8.83
C LEU A 111 -4.33 8.51 7.47
N ALA A 112 -4.04 7.50 6.65
CA ALA A 112 -4.69 7.34 5.34
C ALA A 112 -6.20 7.12 5.48
N ILE A 113 -6.63 6.32 6.45
CA ILE A 113 -8.04 6.12 6.78
C ILE A 113 -8.68 7.45 7.23
N ILE A 114 -7.99 8.21 8.11
CA ILE A 114 -8.44 9.53 8.55
C ILE A 114 -8.57 10.49 7.34
N GLY A 115 -7.59 10.51 6.46
CA GLY A 115 -7.60 11.33 5.25
C GLY A 115 -8.74 10.98 4.29
N LEU A 116 -8.99 9.68 4.11
CA LEU A 116 -10.07 9.21 3.26
C LEU A 116 -11.45 9.57 3.84
N LEU A 117 -11.64 9.41 5.13
CA LEU A 117 -12.93 9.66 5.80
C LEU A 117 -13.22 11.15 5.96
N PHE A 118 -12.25 11.92 6.45
CA PHE A 118 -12.51 13.27 6.97
C PHE A 118 -11.93 14.42 6.13
N SER A 119 -11.08 14.15 5.11
CA SER A 119 -10.60 15.22 4.24
C SER A 119 -11.73 15.74 3.34
N GLU A 120 -11.83 17.06 3.18
CA GLU A 120 -12.77 17.70 2.25
C GLU A 120 -12.23 17.77 0.82
N LYS A 121 -10.93 17.48 0.63
CA LYS A 121 -10.28 17.55 -0.68
C LYS A 121 -10.76 16.42 -1.57
N LYS A 122 -11.37 16.71 -2.71
CA LYS A 122 -11.89 15.72 -3.69
C LYS A 122 -10.84 14.74 -4.20
N ILE A 123 -9.55 15.13 -4.15
CA ILE A 123 -8.42 14.27 -4.55
C ILE A 123 -8.34 12.96 -3.75
N LYS A 124 -8.93 12.92 -2.54
CA LYS A 124 -9.00 11.70 -1.73
C LYS A 124 -9.71 10.54 -2.44
N TYR A 125 -10.77 10.85 -3.22
CA TYR A 125 -11.52 9.83 -3.96
C TYR A 125 -10.67 9.23 -5.09
N PHE A 126 -9.85 10.05 -5.75
CA PHE A 126 -8.93 9.58 -6.77
C PHE A 126 -7.91 8.59 -6.18
N PHE A 127 -7.22 8.98 -5.10
CA PHE A 127 -6.23 8.09 -4.48
C PHE A 127 -6.88 6.90 -3.78
N GLY A 128 -8.04 7.06 -3.16
CA GLY A 128 -8.80 5.96 -2.58
C GLY A 128 -9.20 4.92 -3.62
N LEU A 129 -9.72 5.37 -4.77
CA LEU A 129 -10.08 4.47 -5.88
C LEU A 129 -8.83 3.82 -6.49
N THR A 130 -7.75 4.57 -6.68
CA THR A 130 -6.48 4.02 -7.20
C THR A 130 -5.92 2.96 -6.28
N ALA A 131 -5.90 3.21 -4.95
CA ALA A 131 -5.46 2.23 -3.96
C ALA A 131 -6.31 0.95 -4.03
N LEU A 132 -7.63 1.10 -4.08
CA LEU A 132 -8.56 -0.02 -4.14
C LEU A 132 -8.37 -0.83 -5.43
N LEU A 133 -8.37 -0.19 -6.60
CA LEU A 133 -8.23 -0.89 -7.88
C LEU A 133 -6.87 -1.58 -7.99
N ALA A 134 -5.79 -0.94 -7.57
CA ALA A 134 -4.46 -1.54 -7.58
C ALA A 134 -4.38 -2.74 -6.63
N LEU A 135 -4.98 -2.65 -5.44
CA LEU A 135 -5.09 -3.76 -4.51
C LEU A 135 -5.91 -4.92 -5.11
N LEU A 136 -7.06 -4.64 -5.73
CA LEU A 136 -7.88 -5.67 -6.36
C LEU A 136 -7.15 -6.38 -7.51
N ILE A 137 -6.38 -5.64 -8.33
CA ILE A 137 -5.58 -6.21 -9.41
C ILE A 137 -4.42 -7.06 -8.83
N SER A 138 -3.83 -6.64 -7.70
CA SER A 138 -2.72 -7.36 -7.07
C SER A 138 -3.08 -8.77 -6.61
N PHE A 139 -4.35 -9.05 -6.35
CA PHE A 139 -4.81 -10.41 -6.00
C PHE A 139 -4.64 -11.43 -7.13
N GLY A 140 -4.40 -10.99 -8.36
CA GLY A 140 -4.10 -11.88 -9.48
C GLY A 140 -5.10 -13.01 -9.63
N LYS A 141 -4.63 -14.26 -9.58
CA LYS A 141 -5.50 -15.47 -9.67
C LYS A 141 -6.47 -15.65 -8.50
N ASN A 142 -6.25 -14.97 -7.39
CA ASN A 142 -7.13 -15.04 -6.22
C ASN A 142 -8.39 -14.17 -6.37
N LEU A 143 -8.49 -13.37 -7.45
CA LEU A 143 -9.66 -12.56 -7.76
C LEU A 143 -9.88 -12.50 -9.28
N PHE A 144 -11.12 -12.63 -9.71
CA PHE A 144 -11.51 -12.65 -11.13
C PHE A 144 -11.12 -11.39 -11.92
N LEU A 145 -10.90 -10.26 -11.25
CA LEU A 145 -10.63 -8.97 -11.88
C LEU A 145 -9.35 -9.00 -12.74
N TYR A 146 -8.28 -9.62 -12.26
CA TYR A 146 -7.03 -9.74 -13.02
C TYR A 146 -7.24 -10.55 -14.30
N GLN A 147 -8.06 -11.60 -14.26
CA GLN A 147 -8.35 -12.43 -15.42
C GLN A 147 -9.06 -11.61 -16.50
N ILE A 148 -10.02 -10.74 -16.13
CA ILE A 148 -10.67 -9.84 -17.08
C ILE A 148 -9.65 -8.95 -17.79
N PHE A 149 -8.72 -8.36 -17.05
CA PHE A 149 -7.67 -7.55 -17.66
C PHE A 149 -6.73 -8.38 -18.53
N TYR A 150 -6.39 -9.60 -18.10
CA TYR A 150 -5.51 -10.51 -18.83
C TYR A 150 -6.12 -10.93 -20.18
N ASP A 151 -7.41 -11.23 -20.21
CA ASP A 151 -8.10 -11.75 -21.41
C ASP A 151 -8.50 -10.63 -22.38
N TYR A 152 -8.96 -9.49 -21.88
CA TYR A 152 -9.57 -8.45 -22.71
C TYR A 152 -8.75 -7.17 -22.88
N PHE A 153 -7.79 -6.90 -22.00
CA PHE A 153 -7.04 -5.64 -22.09
C PHE A 153 -5.79 -5.82 -22.97
N PRO A 154 -5.62 -5.00 -24.04
CA PRO A 154 -4.51 -5.14 -24.97
C PRO A 154 -3.16 -5.14 -24.26
N TYR A 155 -2.32 -6.11 -24.59
CA TYR A 155 -0.95 -6.27 -24.05
C TYR A 155 -0.85 -6.57 -22.56
N PHE A 156 -1.96 -6.63 -21.82
CA PHE A 156 -1.92 -6.90 -20.38
C PHE A 156 -1.38 -8.31 -20.07
N ASN A 157 -1.64 -9.27 -20.96
CA ASN A 157 -1.14 -10.65 -20.88
C ASN A 157 0.39 -10.78 -21.04
N LYS A 158 1.12 -9.69 -21.30
CA LYS A 158 2.59 -9.64 -21.33
C LYS A 158 3.20 -9.26 -19.97
N PHE A 159 2.39 -8.79 -19.05
CA PHE A 159 2.82 -8.49 -17.70
C PHE A 159 2.69 -9.72 -16.79
N ARG A 160 3.51 -9.75 -15.76
CA ARG A 160 3.50 -10.79 -14.72
C ARG A 160 3.64 -10.15 -13.34
N VAL A 161 3.46 -10.96 -12.29
CA VAL A 161 3.62 -10.52 -10.90
C VAL A 161 2.55 -9.47 -10.52
N PRO A 162 1.27 -9.90 -10.37
CA PRO A 162 0.19 -9.01 -9.95
C PRO A 162 0.50 -8.22 -8.68
N ALA A 163 1.23 -8.80 -7.73
CA ALA A 163 1.64 -8.13 -6.50
C ALA A 163 2.40 -6.81 -6.72
N MET A 164 3.03 -6.59 -7.90
CA MET A 164 3.68 -5.30 -8.21
C MET A 164 2.70 -4.12 -8.26
N PHE A 165 1.40 -4.36 -8.45
CA PHE A 165 0.39 -3.29 -8.38
C PHE A 165 0.28 -2.69 -6.97
N LEU A 166 0.74 -3.39 -5.93
CA LEU A 166 0.75 -2.86 -4.56
C LEU A 166 1.57 -1.56 -4.42
N ILE A 167 2.53 -1.31 -5.30
CA ILE A 167 3.27 -0.02 -5.31
C ILE A 167 2.33 1.17 -5.51
N LEU A 168 1.28 1.02 -6.33
CA LEU A 168 0.28 2.08 -6.52
C LEU A 168 -0.63 2.21 -5.28
N THR A 169 -0.92 1.10 -4.63
CA THR A 169 -1.65 1.10 -3.35
C THR A 169 -0.83 1.84 -2.29
N GLN A 170 0.45 1.48 -2.11
CA GLN A 170 1.36 2.10 -1.14
C GLN A 170 1.51 3.61 -1.39
N PHE A 171 1.74 4.00 -2.65
CA PHE A 171 1.84 5.41 -3.02
C PHE A 171 0.54 6.17 -2.71
N SER A 172 -0.60 5.60 -3.04
CA SER A 172 -1.90 6.22 -2.79
C SER A 172 -2.19 6.34 -1.29
N VAL A 173 -1.86 5.32 -0.51
CA VAL A 173 -1.97 5.32 0.96
C VAL A 173 -1.08 6.41 1.56
N ALA A 174 0.16 6.58 1.07
CA ALA A 174 1.05 7.65 1.54
C ALA A 174 0.48 9.05 1.27
N VAL A 175 -0.12 9.28 0.09
CA VAL A 175 -0.78 10.56 -0.22
C VAL A 175 -2.01 10.78 0.67
N LEU A 176 -2.83 9.74 0.88
CA LEU A 176 -3.98 9.82 1.78
C LEU A 176 -3.56 10.08 3.22
N ALA A 177 -2.44 9.50 3.67
CA ALA A 177 -1.87 9.77 5.00
C ALA A 177 -1.46 11.24 5.17
N GLY A 178 -0.86 11.85 4.14
CA GLY A 178 -0.57 13.28 4.13
C GLY A 178 -1.84 14.13 4.27
N LEU A 179 -2.93 13.76 3.58
CA LEU A 179 -4.23 14.41 3.76
C LEU A 179 -4.80 14.19 5.16
N GLY A 180 -4.60 13.00 5.72
CA GLY A 180 -5.03 12.66 7.09
C GLY A 180 -4.31 13.48 8.15
N LEU A 181 -3.01 13.68 7.97
CA LEU A 181 -2.22 14.51 8.87
C LEU A 181 -2.68 15.98 8.84
N ASP A 182 -2.92 16.54 7.62
CA ASP A 182 -3.47 17.90 7.45
C ASP A 182 -4.83 18.05 8.15
N VAL A 183 -5.71 17.07 7.96
CA VAL A 183 -7.04 17.08 8.58
C VAL A 183 -6.96 16.93 10.11
N SER A 184 -6.13 16.00 10.60
CA SER A 184 -5.99 15.77 12.05
C SER A 184 -5.56 17.03 12.78
N THR A 185 -4.61 17.77 12.23
CA THR A 185 -4.12 19.01 12.83
C THR A 185 -5.17 20.12 12.80
N LYS A 186 -5.94 20.25 11.72
CA LYS A 186 -7.05 21.22 11.62
C LYS A 186 -8.18 20.89 12.58
N LEU A 187 -8.60 19.62 12.63
CA LEU A 187 -9.64 19.17 13.53
C LEU A 187 -9.31 19.43 15.00
N ILE A 188 -8.05 19.28 15.39
CA ILE A 188 -7.59 19.58 16.75
C ILE A 188 -7.55 21.09 17.01
N ALA A 189 -7.13 21.89 16.00
CA ALA A 189 -6.99 23.34 16.13
C ALA A 189 -8.34 24.07 16.22
N GLU A 190 -9.29 23.68 15.38
CA GLU A 190 -10.54 24.42 15.17
C GLU A 190 -11.65 23.98 16.11
N ASN A 191 -11.59 22.76 16.63
CA ASN A 191 -12.70 22.14 17.35
C ASN A 191 -12.53 22.24 18.86
N LYS A 192 -13.22 23.20 19.49
CA LYS A 192 -13.30 23.33 20.95
C LYS A 192 -14.02 22.14 21.60
N ASN A 193 -14.80 21.37 20.85
CA ASN A 193 -15.49 20.17 21.32
C ASN A 193 -14.64 18.92 21.14
N ASN A 194 -14.81 17.93 22.01
CA ASN A 194 -14.05 16.65 21.98
C ASN A 194 -14.35 15.74 20.77
N GLU A 195 -15.26 16.15 19.88
CA GLU A 195 -15.69 15.36 18.71
C GLU A 195 -14.54 15.01 17.74
N ALA A 196 -13.63 15.95 17.51
CA ALA A 196 -12.48 15.72 16.64
C ALA A 196 -11.55 14.63 17.19
N VAL A 197 -11.21 14.75 18.46
CA VAL A 197 -10.36 13.75 19.15
C VAL A 197 -11.06 12.40 19.20
N LYS A 198 -12.37 12.37 19.47
CA LYS A 198 -13.16 11.11 19.44
C LYS A 198 -13.05 10.43 18.08
N LYS A 199 -13.17 11.16 16.97
CA LYS A 199 -13.03 10.61 15.60
C LYS A 199 -11.65 10.01 15.37
N LEU A 200 -10.59 10.73 15.77
CA LEU A 200 -9.20 10.25 15.62
C LEU A 200 -8.94 9.01 16.47
N LEU A 201 -9.39 9.03 17.75
CA LEU A 201 -9.27 7.89 18.65
C LEU A 201 -10.10 6.69 18.19
N LEU A 202 -11.27 6.92 17.59
CA LEU A 202 -12.11 5.85 17.05
C LEU A 202 -11.43 5.15 15.89
N VAL A 203 -10.80 5.88 14.97
CA VAL A 203 -10.03 5.28 13.86
C VAL A 203 -8.81 4.53 14.40
N SER A 204 -8.03 5.15 15.28
CA SER A 204 -6.85 4.51 15.89
C SER A 204 -7.25 3.25 16.69
N GLY A 205 -8.35 3.32 17.42
CA GLY A 205 -8.91 2.18 18.14
C GLY A 205 -9.39 1.07 17.20
N GLY A 206 -10.00 1.44 16.09
CA GLY A 206 -10.41 0.48 15.05
C GLY A 206 -9.22 -0.26 14.44
N VAL A 207 -8.14 0.46 14.11
CA VAL A 207 -6.90 -0.14 13.62
C VAL A 207 -6.27 -1.05 14.67
N LEU A 208 -6.25 -0.62 15.96
CA LEU A 208 -5.78 -1.44 17.06
C LEU A 208 -6.59 -2.73 17.20
N LEU A 209 -7.93 -2.64 17.13
CA LEU A 209 -8.80 -3.82 17.19
C LEU A 209 -8.56 -4.78 16.02
N ILE A 210 -8.30 -4.27 14.81
CA ILE A 210 -7.92 -5.10 13.66
C ILE A 210 -6.61 -5.83 13.96
N THR A 211 -5.58 -5.11 14.43
CA THR A 211 -4.26 -5.69 14.75
C THR A 211 -4.38 -6.79 15.81
N LEU A 212 -5.13 -6.55 16.88
CA LEU A 212 -5.40 -7.54 17.94
C LEU A 212 -6.25 -8.71 17.42
N GLY A 213 -7.24 -8.43 16.57
CA GLY A 213 -8.09 -9.45 15.94
C GLY A 213 -7.30 -10.40 15.03
N LEU A 214 -6.35 -9.88 14.25
CA LEU A 214 -5.44 -10.67 13.44
C LEU A 214 -4.63 -11.64 14.30
N LYS A 215 -4.11 -11.18 15.45
CA LYS A 215 -3.39 -12.05 16.41
C LYS A 215 -4.29 -13.12 16.99
N PHE A 216 -5.52 -12.75 17.36
CA PHE A 216 -6.50 -13.70 17.88
C PHE A 216 -6.85 -14.77 16.85
N MET A 217 -7.04 -14.39 15.58
CA MET A 217 -7.31 -15.33 14.48
C MET A 217 -6.13 -16.29 14.22
N LEU A 218 -4.88 -15.81 14.36
CA LEU A 218 -3.69 -16.64 14.21
C LEU A 218 -3.60 -17.70 15.30
N GLY A 219 -4.06 -17.39 16.50
CA GLY A 219 -3.98 -18.28 17.67
C GLY A 219 -2.55 -18.42 18.22
N SER A 220 -2.40 -19.39 19.14
CA SER A 220 -1.11 -19.68 19.78
C SER A 220 -0.26 -20.69 19.03
N GLN A 221 -0.87 -21.50 18.18
CA GLN A 221 -0.19 -22.52 17.35
C GLN A 221 -0.79 -22.51 15.94
N PRO A 222 -0.38 -21.57 15.09
CA PRO A 222 -0.88 -21.49 13.73
C PRO A 222 -0.36 -22.69 12.90
N ASP A 223 -1.20 -23.12 11.99
CA ASP A 223 -0.80 -24.10 10.98
C ASP A 223 -0.05 -23.40 9.85
N PHE A 224 1.26 -23.62 9.79
CA PHE A 224 2.13 -23.10 8.72
C PHE A 224 2.11 -23.96 7.44
N GLY A 225 1.21 -24.96 7.38
CA GLY A 225 1.02 -25.82 6.22
C GLY A 225 2.28 -26.57 5.79
N SER A 226 2.48 -26.66 4.48
CA SER A 226 3.64 -27.35 3.87
C SER A 226 5.00 -26.69 4.19
N ARG A 227 5.01 -25.46 4.70
CA ARG A 227 6.23 -24.73 5.10
C ARG A 227 6.49 -24.81 6.61
N SER A 228 5.81 -25.72 7.31
CA SER A 228 5.99 -25.94 8.74
C SER A 228 7.36 -26.58 9.02
N HIS A 229 8.12 -25.95 9.94
CA HIS A 229 9.37 -26.46 10.45
C HIS A 229 9.54 -26.00 11.90
N PRO A 230 9.79 -26.89 12.89
CA PRO A 230 9.73 -26.51 14.31
C PRO A 230 10.55 -25.26 14.68
N ALA A 231 11.80 -25.19 14.25
CA ALA A 231 12.66 -24.05 14.54
C ALA A 231 12.17 -22.74 13.88
N LEU A 232 11.68 -22.81 12.63
CA LEU A 232 11.15 -21.65 11.92
C LEU A 232 9.79 -21.20 12.48
N ASN A 233 8.98 -22.13 12.95
CA ASN A 233 7.66 -21.81 13.53
C ASN A 233 7.80 -20.98 14.79
N THR A 234 8.74 -21.32 15.66
CA THR A 234 9.05 -20.54 16.87
C THR A 234 9.52 -19.14 16.48
N LEU A 235 10.48 -19.04 15.56
CA LEU A 235 10.99 -17.77 15.07
C LEU A 235 9.88 -16.90 14.46
N ARG A 236 9.01 -17.47 13.61
CA ARG A 236 7.86 -16.77 13.03
C ARG A 236 6.93 -16.20 14.08
N MET A 237 6.64 -16.98 15.13
CA MET A 237 5.79 -16.52 16.22
C MET A 237 6.42 -15.39 17.02
N ASP A 238 7.72 -15.46 17.27
CA ASP A 238 8.46 -14.41 17.98
C ASP A 238 8.47 -13.11 17.17
N MET A 239 8.72 -13.20 15.86
CA MET A 239 8.64 -12.05 14.93
C MET A 239 7.26 -11.42 14.91
N ILE A 240 6.19 -12.21 14.75
CA ILE A 240 4.80 -11.71 14.74
C ILE A 240 4.46 -11.01 16.06
N ASN A 241 4.85 -11.61 17.20
CA ASN A 241 4.59 -11.01 18.51
C ASN A 241 5.35 -9.70 18.70
N SER A 242 6.62 -9.64 18.29
CA SER A 242 7.44 -8.44 18.34
C SER A 242 6.83 -7.32 17.50
N ASP A 243 6.53 -7.60 16.23
CA ASP A 243 5.97 -6.60 15.31
C ASP A 243 4.59 -6.10 15.74
N MET A 244 3.77 -7.00 16.28
CA MET A 244 2.48 -6.60 16.85
C MET A 244 2.66 -5.63 18.03
N MET A 245 3.60 -5.93 18.94
CA MET A 245 3.89 -5.04 20.07
C MET A 245 4.41 -3.68 19.60
N VAL A 246 5.31 -3.66 18.62
CA VAL A 246 5.82 -2.44 17.99
C VAL A 246 4.65 -1.63 17.38
N SER A 247 3.79 -2.27 16.59
CA SER A 247 2.62 -1.61 15.99
C SER A 247 1.68 -1.00 17.03
N ILE A 248 1.42 -1.73 18.14
CA ILE A 248 0.59 -1.21 19.24
C ILE A 248 1.26 0.01 19.89
N VAL A 249 2.57 -0.04 20.15
CA VAL A 249 3.30 1.08 20.75
C VAL A 249 3.21 2.32 19.85
N PHE A 250 3.44 2.18 18.53
CA PHE A 250 3.33 3.32 17.62
C PHE A 250 1.90 3.88 17.55
N LEU A 251 0.87 3.03 17.55
CA LEU A 251 -0.52 3.48 17.61
C LEU A 251 -0.80 4.29 18.88
N LEU A 252 -0.33 3.81 20.04
CA LEU A 252 -0.50 4.51 21.31
C LEU A 252 0.26 5.84 21.35
N LEU A 253 1.50 5.87 20.83
CA LEU A 253 2.29 7.10 20.72
C LEU A 253 1.64 8.12 19.76
N GLY A 254 1.10 7.67 18.64
CA GLY A 254 0.35 8.51 17.69
C GLY A 254 -0.92 9.08 18.32
N ALA A 255 -1.73 8.24 18.95
CA ALA A 255 -2.94 8.66 19.65
C ALA A 255 -2.61 9.61 20.82
N GLY A 256 -1.56 9.30 21.59
CA GLY A 256 -1.06 10.15 22.66
C GLY A 256 -0.60 11.52 22.18
N THR A 257 0.10 11.57 21.04
CA THR A 257 0.51 12.85 20.43
C THR A 257 -0.69 13.71 20.06
N PHE A 258 -1.75 13.14 19.48
CA PHE A 258 -2.99 13.87 19.20
C PHE A 258 -3.67 14.36 20.48
N TYR A 259 -3.70 13.55 21.54
CA TYR A 259 -4.29 13.90 22.81
C TYR A 259 -3.54 15.05 23.51
N ILE A 260 -2.20 14.98 23.56
CA ILE A 260 -1.33 16.02 24.16
C ILE A 260 -1.44 17.33 23.38
N THR A 261 -1.53 17.26 22.04
CA THR A 261 -1.77 18.43 21.18
C THR A 261 -3.10 19.08 21.52
N ARG A 262 -4.13 18.28 21.75
CA ARG A 262 -5.46 18.75 22.14
C ARG A 262 -5.46 19.47 23.50
N MET A 263 -4.64 19.00 24.44
CA MET A 263 -4.47 19.66 25.75
C MET A 263 -3.72 21.00 25.66
N GLY A 264 -3.16 21.32 24.48
CA GLY A 264 -2.40 22.54 24.26
C GLY A 264 -0.95 22.48 24.78
N TRP A 265 -0.47 21.29 25.20
CA TRP A 265 0.90 21.12 25.71
C TRP A 265 1.94 21.23 24.61
N ILE A 266 1.57 20.83 23.38
CA ILE A 266 2.42 20.99 22.19
C ILE A 266 1.66 21.66 21.07
N GLY A 267 2.38 22.46 20.27
CA GLY A 267 1.82 23.12 19.10
C GLY A 267 1.62 22.16 17.92
N HIS A 268 0.72 22.51 17.02
CA HIS A 268 0.38 21.70 15.85
C HIS A 268 1.59 21.33 14.97
N LYS A 269 2.53 22.26 14.76
CA LYS A 269 3.74 21.99 13.97
C LYS A 269 4.62 20.93 14.61
N ILE A 270 4.77 20.99 15.93
CA ILE A 270 5.54 19.99 16.71
C ILE A 270 4.84 18.64 16.63
N SER A 271 3.52 18.61 16.79
CA SER A 271 2.72 17.39 16.64
C SER A 271 2.91 16.73 15.27
N MET A 272 2.85 17.51 14.19
CA MET A 272 3.09 17.00 12.83
C MET A 272 4.50 16.40 12.72
N SER A 273 5.53 17.10 13.21
CA SER A 273 6.90 16.60 13.17
C SER A 273 7.09 15.31 13.97
N ILE A 274 6.45 15.19 15.14
CA ILE A 274 6.47 13.98 15.94
C ILE A 274 5.81 12.81 15.19
N ILE A 275 4.62 13.01 14.62
CA ILE A 275 3.92 11.95 13.87
C ILE A 275 4.73 11.50 12.66
N ILE A 276 5.33 12.44 11.91
CA ILE A 276 6.20 12.10 10.77
C ILE A 276 7.42 11.33 11.28
N GLY A 277 8.07 11.78 12.34
CA GLY A 277 9.22 11.11 12.94
C GLY A 277 8.90 9.69 13.40
N LEU A 278 7.78 9.51 14.11
CA LEU A 278 7.30 8.19 14.52
C LEU A 278 7.04 7.28 13.31
N SER A 279 6.42 7.81 12.24
CA SER A 279 6.16 7.02 11.03
C SER A 279 7.46 6.60 10.32
N LEU A 280 8.47 7.47 10.30
CA LEU A 280 9.78 7.13 9.72
C LEU A 280 10.51 6.09 10.57
N ILE A 281 10.44 6.19 11.89
CA ILE A 281 11.05 5.20 12.80
C ILE A 281 10.35 3.85 12.66
N ASP A 282 9.00 3.82 12.60
CA ASP A 282 8.21 2.62 12.39
C ASP A 282 8.65 1.87 11.11
N LEU A 283 8.75 2.59 10.00
CA LEU A 283 9.22 2.01 8.73
C LEU A 283 10.69 1.57 8.78
N ALA A 284 11.57 2.36 9.40
CA ALA A 284 12.98 2.03 9.51
C ALA A 284 13.23 0.79 10.37
N LEU A 285 12.45 0.58 11.44
CA LEU A 285 12.57 -0.62 12.28
C LEU A 285 12.25 -1.89 11.50
N VAL A 286 11.30 -1.83 10.56
CA VAL A 286 10.96 -2.97 9.69
C VAL A 286 12.03 -3.19 8.63
N ASP A 287 12.68 -2.15 8.12
CA ASP A 287 13.72 -2.26 7.10
C ASP A 287 15.06 -2.84 7.66
N TYR A 288 15.23 -2.81 8.98
CA TYR A 288 16.41 -3.35 9.68
C TYR A 288 16.29 -4.82 10.12
N GLN A 289 15.14 -5.46 9.91
CA GLN A 289 14.93 -6.89 10.20
C GLN A 289 15.42 -7.78 9.05
#